data_55485a241909a7ce632b0efa03787ac4
#
_entry.id   55485a241909a7ce632b0efa03787ac4
#
_cell.length_a   1.000
_cell.length_b   1.000
_cell.length_c   1.000
_cell.angle_alpha   90.00
_cell.angle_beta   90.00
_cell.angle_gamma   90.00
#
_symmetry.space_group_name_H-M   'P 1'
#
loop_
_entity.id
_entity.type
_entity.pdbx_description
1 polymer ?
#
loop_
_entity_poly.entity_id
_entity_poly.type
_entity_poly.pdbx_seq_one_letter_code
_entity_poly.pdbx_strand_id
1 'polypeptide(L)'
;MMRNCIAVVLLLLLPISGVASESEKDIFEVETEGTYQLAAGSSSDLAKKVALFNAKRNAVELAGRYLSRNSRVPIYESKRDEIYSLTARGIRAEILEKEQERVKGISTYRIRIRAQVRASDFIKAEMADIKLEKNEERESFQQEMEQHISPEIDPGKDIAKAYRLLREKKWRIAMIYLNHLSRKYPNWDSVYMVKAIVHYVLHEPAFMKKSLNEACRLGNSIACDDLKNLKKLDEHDFGVSIID
;
A
#
# COMPACT_ATOMS: atom_id res chain seq x y z
N MET A 1 -43.81 13.80 -69.84
CA MET A 1 -43.97 13.17 -68.51
C MET A 1 -42.60 12.84 -67.99
N MET A 2 -41.98 13.72 -67.16
CA MET A 2 -40.70 13.55 -66.59
C MET A 2 -40.87 13.20 -65.08
N ARG A 3 -40.41 12.03 -64.67
CA ARG A 3 -40.45 11.60 -63.26
C ARG A 3 -39.06 11.86 -62.65
N ASN A 4 -39.01 12.86 -61.77
CA ASN A 4 -37.85 13.16 -60.96
C ASN A 4 -37.66 12.09 -59.86
N CYS A 5 -36.55 11.36 -59.90
CA CYS A 5 -36.04 10.54 -58.77
C CYS A 5 -35.14 11.40 -57.90
N ILE A 6 -35.65 11.77 -56.74
CA ILE A 6 -34.81 12.39 -55.69
C ILE A 6 -34.18 11.26 -54.89
N ALA A 7 -32.85 11.13 -55.04
CA ALA A 7 -32.05 10.23 -54.19
C ALA A 7 -31.73 10.94 -52.87
N VAL A 8 -32.36 10.47 -51.81
CA VAL A 8 -32.04 10.90 -50.43
C VAL A 8 -30.81 10.14 -49.97
N VAL A 9 -29.66 10.84 -49.92
CA VAL A 9 -28.42 10.32 -49.33
C VAL A 9 -28.52 10.51 -47.80
N LEU A 10 -28.83 9.42 -47.10
CA LEU A 10 -28.85 9.37 -45.63
C LEU A 10 -27.38 9.26 -45.14
N LEU A 11 -26.76 10.38 -44.72
CA LEU A 11 -25.47 10.41 -44.10
C LEU A 11 -25.62 9.89 -42.65
N LEU A 12 -25.27 8.62 -42.42
CA LEU A 12 -25.14 8.03 -41.10
C LEU A 12 -23.90 8.64 -40.42
N LEU A 13 -24.11 9.64 -39.58
CA LEU A 13 -23.15 10.13 -38.61
C LEU A 13 -23.00 9.08 -37.51
N LEU A 14 -22.00 8.21 -37.65
CA LEU A 14 -21.55 7.36 -36.54
C LEU A 14 -20.85 8.23 -35.50
N PRO A 15 -21.28 8.22 -34.23
CA PRO A 15 -20.50 8.86 -33.20
C PRO A 15 -19.19 8.07 -33.05
N ILE A 16 -18.07 8.68 -33.41
CA ILE A 16 -16.74 8.22 -33.08
C ILE A 16 -16.63 8.41 -31.57
N SER A 17 -16.96 7.36 -30.81
CA SER A 17 -16.63 7.28 -29.40
C SER A 17 -15.12 7.24 -29.32
N GLY A 18 -14.50 8.40 -29.16
CA GLY A 18 -13.10 8.54 -28.84
C GLY A 18 -12.86 7.89 -27.49
N VAL A 19 -12.49 6.62 -27.50
CA VAL A 19 -11.81 6.02 -26.34
C VAL A 19 -10.52 6.81 -26.19
N ALA A 20 -10.47 7.68 -25.17
CA ALA A 20 -9.26 8.37 -24.81
C ALA A 20 -8.20 7.29 -24.55
N SER A 21 -7.27 7.13 -25.48
CA SER A 21 -6.10 6.29 -25.33
C SER A 21 -5.33 6.85 -24.14
N GLU A 22 -5.26 6.10 -23.03
CA GLU A 22 -4.32 6.42 -21.94
C GLU A 22 -2.95 6.61 -22.59
N SER A 23 -2.36 7.77 -22.40
CA SER A 23 -1.07 8.09 -22.99
C SER A 23 -0.04 7.07 -22.47
N GLU A 24 0.69 6.45 -23.37
CA GLU A 24 1.78 5.51 -23.08
C GLU A 24 2.83 6.10 -22.10
N LYS A 25 2.87 7.43 -22.00
CA LYS A 25 3.74 8.21 -21.08
C LYS A 25 3.36 8.12 -19.60
N ASP A 26 2.19 7.60 -19.30
CA ASP A 26 1.68 7.50 -17.91
C ASP A 26 1.89 6.10 -17.30
N ILE A 27 2.58 5.21 -18.03
CA ILE A 27 2.93 3.87 -17.57
C ILE A 27 4.39 3.86 -17.14
N PHE A 28 4.65 3.41 -15.92
CA PHE A 28 5.98 3.20 -15.39
C PHE A 28 6.21 1.70 -15.24
N GLU A 29 7.10 1.15 -16.09
CA GLU A 29 7.52 -0.24 -16.00
C GLU A 29 8.78 -0.34 -15.15
N VAL A 30 8.76 -1.27 -14.18
CA VAL A 30 9.84 -1.41 -13.21
C VAL A 30 10.02 -2.86 -12.78
N GLU A 31 11.28 -3.27 -12.61
CA GLU A 31 11.64 -4.51 -11.94
C GLU A 31 12.01 -4.22 -10.49
N THR A 32 11.40 -4.97 -9.58
CA THR A 32 11.64 -4.82 -8.15
C THR A 32 11.67 -6.18 -7.47
N GLU A 33 12.20 -6.17 -6.26
CA GLU A 33 12.32 -7.33 -5.42
C GLU A 33 11.60 -7.07 -4.09
N GLY A 34 10.98 -8.12 -3.57
CA GLY A 34 10.43 -8.13 -2.22
C GLY A 34 10.91 -9.36 -1.47
N THR A 35 11.20 -9.17 -0.21
CA THR A 35 11.69 -10.22 0.68
C THR A 35 10.77 -10.42 1.86
N TYR A 36 10.79 -11.61 2.45
CA TYR A 36 10.18 -11.91 3.72
C TYR A 36 10.96 -12.98 4.48
N GLN A 37 11.32 -12.68 5.72
CA GLN A 37 11.99 -13.61 6.60
C GLN A 37 10.98 -14.53 7.29
N LEU A 38 11.15 -15.85 7.14
CA LEU A 38 10.28 -16.80 7.81
C LEU A 38 10.52 -16.77 9.32
N ALA A 39 9.45 -16.49 10.06
CA ALA A 39 9.45 -16.75 11.49
C ALA A 39 9.28 -18.26 11.76
N ALA A 40 9.73 -18.72 12.92
CA ALA A 40 9.51 -20.09 13.35
C ALA A 40 8.01 -20.43 13.32
N GLY A 41 7.63 -21.50 12.65
CA GLY A 41 6.24 -21.94 12.50
C GLY A 41 5.44 -21.25 11.37
N SER A 42 6.03 -20.27 10.66
CA SER A 42 5.38 -19.65 9.51
C SER A 42 5.38 -20.58 8.29
N SER A 43 4.28 -20.58 7.52
CA SER A 43 4.19 -21.35 6.29
C SER A 43 4.96 -20.72 5.13
N SER A 44 5.49 -21.55 4.24
CA SER A 44 6.13 -21.12 2.99
C SER A 44 5.17 -20.32 2.10
N ASP A 45 3.87 -20.65 2.11
CA ASP A 45 2.85 -19.92 1.33
C ASP A 45 2.64 -18.50 1.84
N LEU A 46 2.61 -18.32 3.17
CA LEU A 46 2.56 -17.00 3.79
C LEU A 46 3.78 -16.16 3.36
N ALA A 47 4.97 -16.75 3.45
CA ALA A 47 6.21 -16.04 3.09
C ALA A 47 6.22 -15.59 1.63
N LYS A 48 5.77 -16.45 0.70
CA LYS A 48 5.63 -16.11 -0.72
C LYS A 48 4.66 -14.95 -0.94
N LYS A 49 3.49 -14.99 -0.31
CA LYS A 49 2.45 -13.95 -0.48
C LYS A 49 2.91 -12.60 0.06
N VAL A 50 3.58 -12.59 1.23
CA VAL A 50 4.13 -11.35 1.79
C VAL A 50 5.30 -10.82 0.95
N ALA A 51 6.24 -11.69 0.53
CA ALA A 51 7.34 -11.27 -0.34
C ALA A 51 6.82 -10.70 -1.67
N LEU A 52 5.80 -11.30 -2.28
CA LEU A 52 5.17 -10.77 -3.50
C LEU A 52 4.49 -9.41 -3.25
N PHE A 53 3.81 -9.26 -2.13
CA PHE A 53 3.20 -7.97 -1.77
C PHE A 53 4.27 -6.89 -1.57
N ASN A 54 5.36 -7.21 -0.87
CA ASN A 54 6.47 -6.29 -0.66
C ASN A 54 7.13 -5.89 -2.00
N ALA A 55 7.33 -6.83 -2.93
CA ALA A 55 7.82 -6.51 -4.27
C ALA A 55 6.90 -5.53 -5.00
N LYS A 56 5.60 -5.77 -4.99
CA LYS A 56 4.62 -4.85 -5.57
C LYS A 56 4.63 -3.47 -4.91
N ARG A 57 4.72 -3.40 -3.58
CA ARG A 57 4.79 -2.14 -2.85
C ARG A 57 6.05 -1.36 -3.22
N ASN A 58 7.19 -2.02 -3.33
CA ASN A 58 8.43 -1.42 -3.80
C ASN A 58 8.32 -0.86 -5.23
N ALA A 59 7.62 -1.56 -6.13
CA ALA A 59 7.34 -1.08 -7.48
C ALA A 59 6.49 0.20 -7.46
N VAL A 60 5.44 0.22 -6.65
CA VAL A 60 4.56 1.39 -6.47
C VAL A 60 5.32 2.55 -5.84
N GLU A 61 6.19 2.31 -4.88
CA GLU A 61 7.02 3.34 -4.24
C GLU A 61 7.95 4.00 -5.25
N LEU A 62 8.64 3.21 -6.10
CA LEU A 62 9.51 3.74 -7.15
C LEU A 62 8.72 4.56 -8.17
N ALA A 63 7.58 4.06 -8.64
CA ALA A 63 6.69 4.76 -9.55
C ALA A 63 6.15 6.05 -8.91
N GLY A 64 5.74 6.01 -7.65
CA GLY A 64 5.23 7.17 -6.90
C GLY A 64 6.28 8.27 -6.74
N ARG A 65 7.53 7.92 -6.45
CA ARG A 65 8.65 8.87 -6.39
C ARG A 65 8.91 9.53 -7.75
N TYR A 66 8.79 8.78 -8.84
CA TYR A 66 8.95 9.32 -10.20
C TYR A 66 7.78 10.25 -10.56
N LEU A 67 6.55 9.82 -10.33
CA LEU A 67 5.35 10.57 -10.69
C LEU A 67 5.18 11.84 -9.86
N SER A 68 5.52 11.82 -8.56
CA SER A 68 5.45 13.00 -7.69
C SER A 68 6.45 14.08 -8.11
N ARG A 69 7.67 13.71 -8.53
CA ARG A 69 8.67 14.66 -9.04
C ARG A 69 8.21 15.35 -10.32
N ASN A 70 7.39 14.67 -11.12
CA ASN A 70 6.86 15.22 -12.38
C ASN A 70 5.49 15.89 -12.21
N SER A 71 5.05 16.15 -10.95
CA SER A 71 3.80 16.82 -10.59
C SER A 71 2.53 16.20 -11.17
N ARG A 72 2.57 14.91 -11.53
CA ARG A 72 1.43 14.21 -12.14
C ARG A 72 0.48 13.57 -11.12
N VAL A 73 0.99 13.25 -9.93
CA VAL A 73 0.20 12.68 -8.84
C VAL A 73 0.61 13.35 -7.53
N PRO A 74 -0.28 14.11 -6.88
CA PRO A 74 0.00 14.66 -5.57
C PRO A 74 -0.07 13.54 -4.52
N ILE A 75 1.09 13.01 -4.12
CA ILE A 75 1.18 12.05 -3.02
C ILE A 75 1.54 12.82 -1.76
N TYR A 76 0.58 12.97 -0.86
CA TYR A 76 0.80 13.62 0.43
C TYR A 76 1.72 12.76 1.29
N GLU A 77 2.79 13.33 1.83
CA GLU A 77 3.78 12.60 2.64
C GLU A 77 3.14 11.87 3.82
N SER A 78 2.16 12.48 4.48
CA SER A 78 1.44 11.90 5.61
C SER A 78 0.60 10.64 5.28
N LYS A 79 0.29 10.42 4.00
CA LYS A 79 -0.48 9.27 3.52
C LYS A 79 0.31 8.34 2.60
N ARG A 80 1.61 8.58 2.46
CA ARG A 80 2.46 7.88 1.48
C ARG A 80 2.43 6.37 1.63
N ASP A 81 2.58 5.85 2.85
CA ASP A 81 2.58 4.41 3.10
C ASP A 81 1.20 3.78 2.82
N GLU A 82 0.12 4.46 3.18
CA GLU A 82 -1.25 4.04 2.88
C GLU A 82 -1.48 3.95 1.37
N ILE A 83 -1.19 5.03 0.63
CA ILE A 83 -1.36 5.09 -0.82
C ILE A 83 -0.56 3.99 -1.51
N TYR A 84 0.70 3.79 -1.13
CA TYR A 84 1.54 2.75 -1.72
C TYR A 84 1.01 1.35 -1.44
N SER A 85 0.57 1.07 -0.21
CA SER A 85 0.03 -0.23 0.17
C SER A 85 -1.29 -0.54 -0.54
N LEU A 86 -2.20 0.43 -0.64
CA LEU A 86 -3.46 0.27 -1.35
C LEU A 86 -3.26 0.09 -2.86
N THR A 87 -2.37 0.86 -3.46
CA THR A 87 -2.03 0.74 -4.89
C THR A 87 -1.39 -0.61 -5.18
N ALA A 88 -0.45 -1.08 -4.34
CA ALA A 88 0.23 -2.36 -4.49
C ALA A 88 -0.73 -3.56 -4.50
N ARG A 89 -1.84 -3.47 -3.77
CA ARG A 89 -2.90 -4.48 -3.80
C ARG A 89 -3.50 -4.66 -5.19
N GLY A 90 -3.68 -3.57 -5.94
CA GLY A 90 -4.39 -3.55 -7.23
C GLY A 90 -3.52 -3.77 -8.47
N ILE A 91 -2.20 -3.54 -8.41
CA ILE A 91 -1.34 -3.67 -9.60
C ILE A 91 -1.11 -5.13 -9.98
N ARG A 92 -0.99 -5.33 -11.30
CA ARG A 92 -0.55 -6.61 -11.88
C ARG A 92 0.97 -6.65 -11.95
N ALA A 93 1.53 -7.82 -11.73
CA ALA A 93 2.96 -8.05 -11.82
C ALA A 93 3.24 -9.44 -12.38
N GLU A 94 4.25 -9.53 -13.22
CA GLU A 94 4.85 -10.77 -13.68
C GLU A 94 5.94 -11.18 -12.70
N ILE A 95 5.93 -12.43 -12.27
CA ILE A 95 6.99 -12.95 -11.40
C ILE A 95 8.12 -13.46 -12.29
N LEU A 96 9.29 -12.83 -12.15
CA LEU A 96 10.49 -13.18 -12.89
C LEU A 96 11.28 -14.28 -12.17
N GLU A 97 11.33 -14.23 -10.84
CA GLU A 97 12.15 -15.13 -10.04
C GLU A 97 11.57 -15.34 -8.65
N LYS A 98 11.77 -16.54 -8.11
CA LYS A 98 11.42 -16.91 -6.74
C LYS A 98 12.57 -17.69 -6.14
N GLU A 99 13.11 -17.19 -5.06
CA GLU A 99 14.21 -17.82 -4.35
C GLU A 99 13.87 -17.99 -2.87
N GLN A 100 14.43 -19.05 -2.29
CA GLN A 100 14.45 -19.24 -0.86
C GLN A 100 15.90 -19.48 -0.43
N GLU A 101 16.44 -18.53 0.31
CA GLU A 101 17.78 -18.62 0.89
C GLU A 101 17.70 -18.93 2.39
N ARG A 102 18.71 -19.63 2.87
CA ARG A 102 18.89 -19.84 4.31
C ARG A 102 20.27 -19.33 4.74
N VAL A 103 20.26 -18.17 5.41
CA VAL A 103 21.49 -17.54 5.90
C VAL A 103 21.46 -17.52 7.43
N LYS A 104 22.49 -18.10 8.06
CA LYS A 104 22.61 -18.17 9.54
C LYS A 104 21.37 -18.76 10.23
N GLY A 105 20.74 -19.75 9.61
CA GLY A 105 19.56 -20.41 10.15
C GLY A 105 18.22 -19.71 9.87
N ILE A 106 18.24 -18.51 9.34
CA ILE A 106 17.05 -17.75 8.97
C ILE A 106 16.73 -18.04 7.50
N SER A 107 15.52 -18.53 7.23
CA SER A 107 15.03 -18.69 5.86
C SER A 107 14.38 -17.39 5.38
N THR A 108 14.82 -16.88 4.24
CA THR A 108 14.28 -15.69 3.60
C THR A 108 13.71 -16.06 2.24
N TYR A 109 12.47 -15.69 1.98
CA TYR A 109 11.88 -15.71 0.64
C TYR A 109 12.16 -14.40 -0.06
N ARG A 110 12.56 -14.50 -1.34
CA ARG A 110 12.83 -13.41 -2.24
C ARG A 110 12.00 -13.61 -3.50
N ILE A 111 11.29 -12.58 -3.93
CA ILE A 111 10.51 -12.60 -5.18
C ILE A 111 10.87 -11.36 -5.97
N ARG A 112 11.35 -11.57 -7.21
CA ARG A 112 11.59 -10.52 -8.19
C ARG A 112 10.44 -10.48 -9.18
N ILE A 113 9.93 -9.29 -9.43
CA ILE A 113 8.79 -9.04 -10.31
C ILE A 113 9.13 -7.99 -11.34
N ARG A 114 8.41 -8.03 -12.47
CA ARG A 114 8.22 -6.91 -13.37
C ARG A 114 6.79 -6.40 -13.21
N ALA A 115 6.63 -5.11 -12.94
CA ALA A 115 5.34 -4.50 -12.72
C ALA A 115 5.16 -3.27 -13.61
N GLN A 116 3.93 -3.03 -14.06
CA GLN A 116 3.52 -1.81 -14.72
C GLN A 116 2.62 -1.04 -13.78
N VAL A 117 3.05 0.16 -13.42
CA VAL A 117 2.33 1.07 -12.52
C VAL A 117 1.90 2.30 -13.31
N ARG A 118 0.64 2.66 -13.24
CA ARG A 118 0.06 3.81 -13.92
C ARG A 118 -0.27 4.91 -12.92
N ALA A 119 -0.24 6.17 -13.38
CA ALA A 119 -0.71 7.29 -12.57
C ALA A 119 -2.18 7.07 -12.09
N SER A 120 -3.04 6.50 -12.95
CA SER A 120 -4.42 6.18 -12.62
C SER A 120 -4.58 5.11 -11.53
N ASP A 121 -3.58 4.25 -11.27
CA ASP A 121 -3.66 3.22 -10.25
C ASP A 121 -3.66 3.82 -8.84
N PHE A 122 -2.98 4.93 -8.63
CA PHE A 122 -2.99 5.68 -7.36
C PHE A 122 -4.37 6.27 -7.07
N ILE A 123 -5.01 6.84 -8.08
CA ILE A 123 -6.36 7.43 -7.96
C ILE A 123 -7.41 6.34 -7.75
N LYS A 124 -7.32 5.21 -8.47
CA LYS A 124 -8.25 4.08 -8.31
C LYS A 124 -8.18 3.47 -6.93
N ALA A 125 -6.98 3.36 -6.34
CA ALA A 125 -6.80 2.83 -5.00
C ALA A 125 -7.51 3.70 -3.95
N GLU A 126 -7.40 5.02 -4.05
CA GLU A 126 -8.08 5.96 -3.16
C GLU A 126 -9.61 5.91 -3.34
N MET A 127 -10.11 5.88 -4.59
CA MET A 127 -11.55 5.83 -4.88
C MET A 127 -12.20 4.48 -4.55
N ALA A 128 -11.51 3.37 -4.73
CA ALA A 128 -12.05 2.04 -4.43
C ALA A 128 -12.32 1.89 -2.93
N ASP A 129 -11.50 2.50 -2.12
CA ASP A 129 -11.58 2.45 -0.68
C ASP A 129 -12.76 3.28 -0.14
N ILE A 130 -13.02 4.47 -0.74
CA ILE A 130 -14.21 5.30 -0.43
C ILE A 130 -15.53 4.56 -0.74
N LYS A 131 -15.57 3.71 -1.78
CA LYS A 131 -16.77 2.93 -2.11
C LYS A 131 -17.02 1.80 -1.13
N LEU A 132 -15.98 1.19 -0.56
CA LEU A 132 -16.12 0.14 0.46
C LEU A 132 -16.69 0.71 1.78
N GLU A 133 -16.35 1.94 2.15
CA GLU A 133 -16.90 2.61 3.33
C GLU A 133 -18.43 2.71 3.34
N LYS A 134 -19.04 2.96 2.18
CA LYS A 134 -20.52 3.14 2.07
C LYS A 134 -21.34 1.86 2.23
N ASN A 135 -20.75 0.69 2.02
CA ASN A 135 -21.48 -0.58 2.03
C ASN A 135 -21.42 -1.32 3.38
N GLU A 136 -20.51 -0.96 4.28
CA GLU A 136 -20.24 -1.71 5.50
C GLU A 136 -20.74 -1.06 6.80
N GLU A 137 -21.41 0.08 6.76
CA GLU A 137 -21.96 0.77 7.96
C GLU A 137 -23.05 -0.02 8.71
N ARG A 138 -23.41 -1.23 8.26
CA ARG A 138 -24.60 -1.97 8.75
C ARG A 138 -24.33 -3.20 9.61
N GLU A 139 -23.09 -3.64 9.81
CA GLU A 139 -22.83 -4.86 10.58
C GLU A 139 -22.18 -4.58 11.94
N SER A 140 -22.78 -5.14 13.01
CA SER A 140 -22.39 -4.88 14.39
C SER A 140 -20.98 -5.43 14.72
N PHE A 141 -20.23 -4.65 15.50
CA PHE A 141 -18.82 -4.82 15.85
C PHE A 141 -18.39 -6.21 16.35
N GLN A 142 -19.24 -6.94 17.09
CA GLN A 142 -18.88 -8.27 17.59
C GLN A 142 -18.92 -9.35 16.50
N GLN A 143 -19.85 -9.27 15.57
CA GLN A 143 -19.86 -10.15 14.39
C GLN A 143 -18.70 -9.86 13.44
N GLU A 144 -18.28 -8.60 13.34
CA GLU A 144 -17.11 -8.21 12.52
C GLU A 144 -15.80 -8.86 12.98
N MET A 145 -15.57 -8.99 14.30
CA MET A 145 -14.33 -9.58 14.81
C MET A 145 -14.23 -11.09 14.56
N GLU A 146 -15.32 -11.83 14.69
CA GLU A 146 -15.33 -13.30 14.52
C GLU A 146 -15.42 -13.72 13.04
N GLN A 147 -16.14 -12.99 12.18
CA GLN A 147 -16.30 -13.33 10.78
C GLN A 147 -15.11 -12.91 9.90
N HIS A 148 -14.25 -12.01 10.37
CA HIS A 148 -13.16 -11.43 9.56
C HIS A 148 -11.77 -12.02 9.81
N ILE A 149 -11.64 -13.06 10.62
CA ILE A 149 -10.45 -13.90 10.61
C ILE A 149 -10.58 -14.86 9.43
N SER A 150 -10.48 -14.34 8.21
CA SER A 150 -10.41 -15.19 7.03
C SER A 150 -9.18 -16.10 7.17
N PRO A 151 -9.33 -17.41 7.02
CA PRO A 151 -8.19 -18.33 6.93
C PRO A 151 -7.36 -18.07 5.68
N GLU A 152 -7.88 -17.27 4.74
CA GLU A 152 -7.20 -16.87 3.54
C GLU A 152 -6.04 -15.90 3.87
N ILE A 153 -4.85 -16.26 3.40
CA ILE A 153 -3.66 -15.41 3.51
C ILE A 153 -3.71 -14.39 2.37
N ASP A 154 -4.16 -13.17 2.65
CA ASP A 154 -4.15 -12.03 1.72
C ASP A 154 -3.59 -10.79 2.42
N PRO A 155 -2.26 -10.56 2.36
CA PRO A 155 -1.64 -9.41 2.99
C PRO A 155 -2.22 -8.08 2.51
N GLY A 156 -2.59 -7.98 1.23
CA GLY A 156 -3.16 -6.76 0.66
C GLY A 156 -4.53 -6.41 1.25
N LYS A 157 -5.40 -7.40 1.47
CA LYS A 157 -6.68 -7.19 2.14
C LYS A 157 -6.47 -6.85 3.62
N ASP A 158 -5.56 -7.56 4.29
CA ASP A 158 -5.30 -7.37 5.71
C ASP A 158 -4.80 -5.95 6.01
N ILE A 159 -3.87 -5.43 5.22
CA ILE A 159 -3.35 -4.08 5.43
C ILE A 159 -4.37 -3.00 5.02
N ALA A 160 -5.14 -3.21 3.96
CA ALA A 160 -6.21 -2.30 3.55
C ALA A 160 -7.27 -2.16 4.64
N LYS A 161 -7.64 -3.26 5.32
CA LYS A 161 -8.54 -3.23 6.46
C LYS A 161 -7.96 -2.43 7.63
N ALA A 162 -6.66 -2.58 7.92
CA ALA A 162 -6.02 -1.79 8.97
C ALA A 162 -6.13 -0.29 8.68
N TYR A 163 -5.81 0.15 7.46
CA TYR A 163 -5.94 1.56 7.07
C TYR A 163 -7.38 2.06 7.10
N ARG A 164 -8.37 1.25 6.70
CA ARG A 164 -9.78 1.60 6.82
C ARG A 164 -10.15 1.90 8.27
N LEU A 165 -9.79 1.04 9.23
CA LEU A 165 -10.03 1.29 10.65
C LEU A 165 -9.41 2.59 11.14
N LEU A 166 -8.25 2.98 10.59
CA LEU A 166 -7.62 4.26 10.90
C LEU A 166 -8.46 5.44 10.38
N ARG A 167 -8.94 5.39 9.14
CA ARG A 167 -9.79 6.44 8.55
C ARG A 167 -11.11 6.60 9.31
N GLU A 168 -11.71 5.48 9.72
CA GLU A 168 -12.92 5.47 10.57
C GLU A 168 -12.65 5.94 12.00
N LYS A 169 -11.41 6.35 12.33
CA LYS A 169 -10.98 6.78 13.68
C LYS A 169 -11.20 5.71 14.76
N LYS A 170 -11.29 4.44 14.38
CA LYS A 170 -11.44 3.27 15.28
C LYS A 170 -10.07 2.81 15.83
N TRP A 171 -9.29 3.73 16.44
CA TRP A 171 -7.89 3.53 16.80
C TRP A 171 -7.64 2.31 17.68
N ARG A 172 -8.51 2.10 18.71
CA ARG A 172 -8.37 0.96 19.62
C ARG A 172 -8.60 -0.36 18.90
N ILE A 173 -9.57 -0.40 17.99
CA ILE A 173 -9.89 -1.58 17.19
C ILE A 173 -8.77 -1.86 16.20
N ALA A 174 -8.28 -0.83 15.54
CA ALA A 174 -7.12 -0.91 14.65
C ALA A 174 -5.92 -1.51 15.39
N MET A 175 -5.63 -1.08 16.63
CA MET A 175 -4.54 -1.64 17.43
C MET A 175 -4.74 -3.12 17.75
N ILE A 176 -5.95 -3.55 18.12
CA ILE A 176 -6.27 -4.97 18.38
C ILE A 176 -6.04 -5.78 17.09
N TYR A 177 -6.55 -5.28 15.97
CA TYR A 177 -6.38 -5.91 14.65
C TYR A 177 -4.91 -6.00 14.25
N LEU A 178 -4.14 -4.93 14.40
CA LEU A 178 -2.71 -4.88 14.12
C LEU A 178 -1.89 -5.81 15.04
N ASN A 179 -2.30 -5.99 16.29
CA ASN A 179 -1.71 -7.00 17.19
C ASN A 179 -1.99 -8.42 16.71
N HIS A 180 -3.15 -8.68 16.13
CA HIS A 180 -3.42 -9.94 15.45
C HIS A 180 -2.54 -10.10 14.21
N LEU A 181 -2.44 -9.07 13.36
CA LEU A 181 -1.60 -9.09 12.17
C LEU A 181 -0.11 -9.29 12.50
N SER A 182 0.40 -8.67 13.57
CA SER A 182 1.81 -8.84 13.97
C SER A 182 2.12 -10.26 14.45
N ARG A 183 1.12 -11.02 14.88
CA ARG A 183 1.25 -12.48 15.18
C ARG A 183 1.14 -13.31 13.91
N LYS A 184 0.22 -12.95 12.99
CA LYS A 184 0.04 -13.62 11.70
C LYS A 184 1.23 -13.39 10.75
N TYR A 185 1.79 -12.19 10.78
CA TYR A 185 2.89 -11.71 9.92
C TYR A 185 4.02 -11.08 10.75
N PRO A 186 4.76 -11.83 11.56
CA PRO A 186 5.67 -11.28 12.58
C PRO A 186 6.84 -10.46 12.00
N ASN A 187 7.22 -10.71 10.74
CA ASN A 187 8.32 -10.02 10.07
C ASN A 187 7.85 -9.13 8.91
N TRP A 188 6.61 -8.66 8.96
CA TRP A 188 6.09 -7.79 7.93
C TRP A 188 6.11 -6.32 8.36
N ASP A 189 7.00 -5.55 7.71
CA ASP A 189 7.29 -4.15 7.99
C ASP A 189 6.06 -3.24 7.98
N SER A 190 5.15 -3.43 7.01
CA SER A 190 3.94 -2.62 6.87
C SER A 190 3.03 -2.69 8.10
N VAL A 191 2.96 -3.84 8.80
CA VAL A 191 2.17 -3.96 10.04
C VAL A 191 2.72 -3.03 11.12
N TYR A 192 4.04 -2.98 11.27
CA TYR A 192 4.68 -2.13 12.28
C TYR A 192 4.62 -0.66 11.89
N MET A 193 4.67 -0.32 10.59
CA MET A 193 4.45 1.03 10.12
C MET A 193 3.06 1.54 10.49
N VAL A 194 2.01 0.75 10.23
CA VAL A 194 0.64 1.14 10.61
C VAL A 194 0.47 1.22 12.13
N LYS A 195 1.12 0.32 12.92
CA LYS A 195 1.15 0.45 14.39
C LYS A 195 1.77 1.77 14.84
N ALA A 196 2.83 2.22 14.18
CA ALA A 196 3.45 3.50 14.50
C ALA A 196 2.47 4.66 14.27
N ILE A 197 1.69 4.65 13.18
CA ILE A 197 0.66 5.65 12.90
C ILE A 197 -0.40 5.67 14.02
N VAL A 198 -0.88 4.49 14.47
CA VAL A 198 -1.85 4.43 15.56
C VAL A 198 -1.29 4.99 16.86
N HIS A 199 -0.05 4.63 17.23
CA HIS A 199 0.60 5.16 18.43
C HIS A 199 0.82 6.69 18.34
N TYR A 200 1.12 7.21 17.15
CA TYR A 200 1.21 8.66 16.93
C TYR A 200 -0.10 9.37 17.25
N VAL A 201 -1.21 8.86 16.71
CA VAL A 201 -2.55 9.44 16.94
C VAL A 201 -3.00 9.30 18.40
N LEU A 202 -2.58 8.24 19.09
CA LEU A 202 -2.86 8.03 20.51
C LEU A 202 -1.92 8.83 21.44
N HIS A 203 -1.02 9.65 20.89
CA HIS A 203 -0.01 10.40 21.63
C HIS A 203 0.92 9.53 22.49
N GLU A 204 1.34 8.40 21.94
CA GLU A 204 2.21 7.42 22.59
C GLU A 204 3.61 7.38 21.92
N PRO A 205 4.45 8.43 22.08
CA PRO A 205 5.68 8.62 21.29
C PRO A 205 6.70 7.49 21.47
N ALA A 206 6.80 6.91 22.66
CA ALA A 206 7.72 5.82 22.92
C ALA A 206 7.36 4.55 22.13
N PHE A 207 6.06 4.21 22.07
CA PHE A 207 5.56 3.06 21.32
C PHE A 207 5.60 3.32 19.81
N MET A 208 5.32 4.57 19.37
CA MET A 208 5.49 5.00 17.99
C MET A 208 6.94 4.78 17.54
N LYS A 209 7.93 5.30 18.28
CA LYS A 209 9.36 5.16 17.96
C LYS A 209 9.79 3.68 17.94
N LYS A 210 9.28 2.86 18.86
CA LYS A 210 9.52 1.41 18.87
C LYS A 210 8.99 0.74 17.61
N SER A 211 7.76 1.07 17.19
CA SER A 211 7.14 0.51 16.00
C SER A 211 7.84 0.95 14.71
N LEU A 212 8.25 2.22 14.62
CA LEU A 212 9.07 2.72 13.49
C LEU A 212 10.43 2.02 13.42
N ASN A 213 11.11 1.80 14.56
CA ASN A 213 12.37 1.07 14.58
C ASN A 213 12.21 -0.35 14.03
N GLU A 214 11.13 -1.04 14.42
CA GLU A 214 10.87 -2.39 13.94
C GLU A 214 10.53 -2.39 12.44
N ALA A 215 9.70 -1.47 11.97
CA ALA A 215 9.40 -1.32 10.55
C ALA A 215 10.68 -1.03 9.73
N CYS A 216 11.52 -0.10 10.17
CA CYS A 216 12.80 0.20 9.53
C CYS A 216 13.75 -1.00 9.51
N ARG A 217 13.88 -1.73 10.64
CA ARG A 217 14.68 -2.96 10.73
C ARG A 217 14.24 -4.02 9.74
N LEU A 218 12.95 -4.07 9.46
CA LEU A 218 12.34 -4.99 8.49
C LEU A 218 12.40 -4.50 7.05
N GLY A 219 12.96 -3.31 6.79
CA GLY A 219 13.22 -2.78 5.46
C GLY A 219 12.24 -1.72 4.97
N ASN A 220 11.34 -1.20 5.84
CA ASN A 220 10.46 -0.09 5.46
C ASN A 220 11.24 1.22 5.32
N SER A 221 11.44 1.68 4.09
CA SER A 221 12.21 2.90 3.80
C SER A 221 11.57 4.15 4.40
N ILE A 222 10.23 4.23 4.41
CA ILE A 222 9.47 5.35 4.97
C ILE A 222 9.70 5.45 6.47
N ALA A 223 9.60 4.32 7.19
CA ALA A 223 9.86 4.30 8.62
C ALA A 223 11.31 4.70 8.97
N CYS A 224 12.28 4.32 8.12
CA CYS A 224 13.67 4.74 8.31
C CYS A 224 13.85 6.25 8.13
N ASP A 225 13.15 6.83 7.16
CA ASP A 225 13.20 8.27 6.91
C ASP A 225 12.49 9.04 8.03
N ASP A 226 11.35 8.56 8.51
CA ASP A 226 10.63 9.15 9.64
C ASP A 226 11.47 9.15 10.91
N LEU A 227 12.19 8.06 11.20
CA LEU A 227 13.12 7.99 12.33
C LEU A 227 14.27 8.99 12.23
N LYS A 228 14.83 9.22 11.04
CA LYS A 228 15.86 10.25 10.82
C LYS A 228 15.32 11.65 11.10
N ASN A 229 14.07 11.90 10.67
CA ASN A 229 13.43 13.19 10.88
C ASN A 229 13.13 13.43 12.37
N LEU A 230 12.65 12.41 13.09
CA LEU A 230 12.43 12.49 14.53
C LEU A 230 13.74 12.80 15.30
N LYS A 231 14.86 12.17 14.95
CA LYS A 231 16.16 12.47 15.56
C LYS A 231 16.58 13.92 15.35
N LYS A 232 16.37 14.48 14.16
CA LYS A 232 16.69 15.88 13.88
C LYS A 232 15.84 16.85 14.73
N LEU A 233 14.57 16.52 14.97
CA LEU A 233 13.70 17.30 15.84
C LEU A 233 14.16 17.23 17.29
N ASP A 234 14.48 16.03 17.81
CA ASP A 234 15.03 15.85 19.15
C ASP A 234 16.35 16.65 19.34
N GLU A 235 17.23 16.67 18.33
CA GLU A 235 18.49 17.44 18.37
C GLU A 235 18.27 18.96 18.32
N HIS A 236 17.23 19.44 17.65
CA HIS A 236 16.88 20.86 17.56
C HIS A 236 16.21 21.38 18.86
N ASP A 237 15.38 20.56 19.51
CA ASP A 237 14.73 20.94 20.77
C ASP A 237 15.72 20.97 21.97
N PHE A 238 16.83 20.26 21.90
CA PHE A 238 17.92 20.34 22.91
C PHE A 238 18.93 21.45 22.61
N GLY A 239 18.82 22.13 21.46
CA GLY A 239 19.70 23.23 21.04
C GLY A 239 19.30 24.62 21.54
N VAL A 240 18.21 24.75 22.27
CA VAL A 240 17.88 25.99 23.00
C VAL A 240 18.70 26.00 24.27
N SER A 241 19.95 26.42 24.16
CA SER A 241 20.76 26.83 25.31
C SER A 241 19.99 27.90 26.07
N ILE A 242 19.64 27.57 27.29
CA ILE A 242 19.34 28.52 28.34
C ILE A 242 20.57 29.41 28.47
N ILE A 243 20.57 30.54 27.81
CA ILE A 243 21.49 31.63 28.13
C ILE A 243 20.66 32.55 29.04
N ASP A 244 20.95 32.46 30.33
CA ASP A 244 20.58 33.45 31.35
C ASP A 244 21.23 34.79 31.05
#